data_1cb3951ec2781256cc85a0a31a0495cf
#
_entry.id   1cb3951ec2781256cc85a0a31a0495cf
#
_cell.length_a   1.000
_cell.length_b   1.000
_cell.length_c   1.000
_cell.angle_alpha   90.00
_cell.angle_beta   90.00
_cell.angle_gamma   90.00
#
_symmetry.space_group_name_H-M   'P 1'
#
loop_
_entity.id
_entity.type
_entity.pdbx_description
1 polymer ?
#
loop_
_entity_poly.entity_id
_entity_poly.type
_entity_poly.pdbx_seq_one_letter_code
_entity_poly.pdbx_strand_id
1 'polypeptide(L)'
;MAYYTADEMNDVLNQKPQYRSKLYCRGFLITTNDSLELNSYPFYGLWKKTQLNDKYFAYIHPDTNISLIESGKVTHFLIGHAYNPFSMEYQEKEILKNLDLKLKENKNAYWDYQSELTGVFCMGIVKDDKIMFETDCTGMQLVFYGTNERNMYITSHAKMVADICGFNQTKYIQKLINSKFYRYWGTFLPGDISPYQELTRVQPNFEYIYDISQQSFEFKRFFPNKKIGIVNEEEVEKTFEEISEIMKKNLCLISKKWPDKAAISVTGGRDSTATLASAKPVYDKLKYFSYQSQESESVDAKAAHKICEKLGLTHKIYTISSDDNDF
;
A
#
# COMPACT_ATOMS: atom_id res chain seq x y z
N MET A 1 6.77 23.31 0.82
CA MET A 1 7.84 22.29 0.72
C MET A 1 8.63 22.60 -0.53
N ALA A 2 9.96 22.71 -0.43
CA ALA A 2 10.80 22.74 -1.63
C ALA A 2 10.75 21.34 -2.26
N TYR A 3 10.33 21.25 -3.51
CA TYR A 3 10.42 20.02 -4.26
C TYR A 3 11.80 19.99 -4.89
N TYR A 4 12.65 19.08 -4.42
CA TYR A 4 13.93 18.82 -5.05
C TYR A 4 13.73 18.25 -6.47
N THR A 5 14.50 18.75 -7.42
CA THR A 5 14.67 18.08 -8.71
C THR A 5 15.40 16.75 -8.53
N ALA A 6 15.45 15.91 -9.56
CA ALA A 6 16.22 14.66 -9.52
C ALA A 6 17.70 14.91 -9.22
N ASP A 7 18.31 15.93 -9.84
CA ASP A 7 19.71 16.30 -9.66
C ASP A 7 19.97 16.79 -8.23
N GLU A 8 19.14 17.72 -7.71
CA GLU A 8 19.26 18.21 -6.34
C GLU A 8 19.12 17.09 -5.31
N MET A 9 18.19 16.18 -5.50
CA MET A 9 18.02 15.02 -4.61
C MET A 9 19.23 14.08 -4.68
N ASN A 10 19.72 13.81 -5.89
CA ASN A 10 20.91 12.99 -6.09
C ASN A 10 22.16 13.62 -5.42
N ASP A 11 22.33 14.94 -5.52
CA ASP A 11 23.42 15.67 -4.84
C ASP A 11 23.34 15.55 -3.32
N VAL A 12 22.14 15.72 -2.75
CA VAL A 12 21.91 15.51 -1.31
C VAL A 12 22.27 14.09 -0.88
N LEU A 13 21.85 13.08 -1.66
CA LEU A 13 22.10 11.67 -1.35
C LEU A 13 23.54 11.23 -1.64
N ASN A 14 24.28 11.96 -2.46
CA ASN A 14 25.72 11.78 -2.63
C ASN A 14 26.50 12.32 -1.42
N GLN A 15 26.01 13.41 -0.82
CA GLN A 15 26.58 13.96 0.43
C GLN A 15 26.19 13.15 1.68
N LYS A 16 25.03 12.46 1.63
CA LYS A 16 24.46 11.69 2.75
C LYS A 16 24.07 10.27 2.31
N PRO A 17 25.05 9.42 1.93
CA PRO A 17 24.78 8.11 1.33
C PRO A 17 24.00 7.14 2.24
N GLN A 18 24.05 7.34 3.56
CA GLN A 18 23.28 6.55 4.54
C GLN A 18 21.75 6.65 4.34
N TYR A 19 21.24 7.71 3.70
CA TYR A 19 19.81 7.88 3.43
C TYR A 19 19.35 7.29 2.09
N ARG A 20 20.24 6.77 1.25
CA ARG A 20 19.88 6.15 -0.03
C ARG A 20 18.89 5.00 0.14
N SER A 21 19.04 4.21 1.20
CA SER A 21 18.12 3.11 1.53
C SER A 21 16.73 3.58 2.02
N LYS A 22 16.55 4.88 2.30
CA LYS A 22 15.27 5.46 2.69
C LYS A 22 14.54 6.11 1.51
N LEU A 23 15.24 6.35 0.40
CA LEU A 23 14.63 6.91 -0.80
C LEU A 23 13.62 5.93 -1.38
N TYR A 24 12.37 6.37 -1.55
CA TYR A 24 11.25 5.54 -2.02
C TYR A 24 11.11 4.23 -1.25
N CYS A 25 11.36 4.27 0.08
CA CYS A 25 11.25 3.13 0.98
C CYS A 25 9.93 2.38 0.79
N ARG A 26 9.99 1.05 0.76
CA ARG A 26 8.86 0.16 0.48
C ARG A 26 8.22 0.38 -0.89
N GLY A 27 8.95 0.98 -1.83
CA GLY A 27 8.48 1.30 -3.16
C GLY A 27 8.56 0.14 -4.15
N PHE A 28 7.82 0.30 -5.25
CA PHE A 28 7.93 -0.55 -6.42
C PHE A 28 7.68 0.25 -7.69
N LEU A 29 8.17 -0.31 -8.80
CA LEU A 29 7.92 0.17 -10.15
C LEU A 29 7.74 -1.04 -11.07
N ILE A 30 6.59 -1.14 -11.75
CA ILE A 30 6.37 -2.06 -12.85
C ILE A 30 6.40 -1.26 -14.14
N THR A 31 7.12 -1.74 -15.15
CA THR A 31 7.29 -1.02 -16.41
C THR A 31 7.59 -1.98 -17.56
N THR A 32 7.38 -1.51 -18.78
CA THR A 32 7.87 -2.15 -20.01
C THR A 32 9.31 -1.77 -20.34
N ASN A 33 9.91 -0.84 -19.59
CA ASN A 33 11.31 -0.44 -19.75
C ASN A 33 12.24 -1.43 -19.04
N ASP A 34 13.00 -2.22 -19.80
CA ASP A 34 13.97 -3.19 -19.30
C ASP A 34 15.38 -2.61 -19.09
N SER A 35 15.61 -1.37 -19.54
CA SER A 35 16.93 -0.74 -19.60
C SER A 35 17.20 0.27 -18.46
N LEU A 36 16.41 0.27 -17.40
CA LEU A 36 16.66 1.16 -16.26
C LEU A 36 17.94 0.79 -15.52
N GLU A 37 18.80 1.79 -15.32
CA GLU A 37 20.07 1.60 -14.64
C GLU A 37 19.90 1.51 -13.12
N LEU A 38 20.08 0.31 -12.57
CA LEU A 38 19.92 0.07 -11.13
C LEU A 38 21.04 0.67 -10.27
N ASN A 39 22.23 0.91 -10.81
CA ASN A 39 23.38 1.38 -10.03
C ASN A 39 23.40 2.90 -9.79
N SER A 40 22.55 3.63 -10.50
CA SER A 40 22.43 5.09 -10.40
C SER A 40 21.16 5.51 -9.64
N TYR A 41 20.98 6.82 -9.50
CA TYR A 41 19.73 7.41 -9.03
C TYR A 41 18.55 6.97 -9.91
N PRO A 42 17.39 6.59 -9.35
CA PRO A 42 17.06 6.62 -7.92
C PRO A 42 17.31 5.31 -7.17
N PHE A 43 17.87 4.29 -7.78
CA PHE A 43 17.95 2.92 -7.25
C PHE A 43 19.22 2.63 -6.44
N TYR A 44 20.36 3.27 -6.79
CA TYR A 44 21.67 3.16 -6.11
C TYR A 44 22.17 1.72 -5.88
N GLY A 45 21.81 0.77 -6.74
CA GLY A 45 22.18 -0.64 -6.60
C GLY A 45 21.41 -1.40 -5.50
N LEU A 46 20.44 -0.76 -4.86
CA LEU A 46 19.69 -1.36 -3.75
C LEU A 46 18.47 -2.15 -4.22
N TRP A 47 17.86 -1.74 -5.32
CA TRP A 47 16.61 -2.34 -5.80
C TRP A 47 16.86 -3.61 -6.59
N LYS A 48 15.88 -4.51 -6.56
CA LYS A 48 15.92 -5.77 -7.30
C LYS A 48 15.00 -5.70 -8.52
N LYS A 49 15.53 -6.03 -9.69
CA LYS A 49 14.74 -6.28 -10.91
C LYS A 49 14.19 -7.70 -10.88
N THR A 50 12.90 -7.84 -11.12
CA THR A 50 12.19 -9.12 -11.24
C THR A 50 11.41 -9.10 -12.54
N GLN A 51 11.57 -10.12 -13.37
CA GLN A 51 10.83 -10.27 -14.60
C GLN A 51 9.45 -10.87 -14.31
N LEU A 52 8.38 -10.23 -14.82
CA LEU A 52 7.01 -10.75 -14.73
C LEU A 52 6.66 -11.59 -15.98
N ASN A 53 7.12 -11.17 -17.16
CA ASN A 53 7.18 -11.93 -18.40
C ASN A 53 8.24 -11.31 -19.31
N ASP A 54 8.26 -11.61 -20.61
CA ASP A 54 9.21 -11.08 -21.59
C ASP A 54 9.07 -9.57 -21.85
N LYS A 55 7.96 -8.92 -21.43
CA LYS A 55 7.64 -7.51 -21.71
C LYS A 55 7.48 -6.64 -20.47
N TYR A 56 7.23 -7.22 -19.31
CA TYR A 56 6.97 -6.51 -18.08
C TYR A 56 7.99 -6.85 -17.00
N PHE A 57 8.54 -5.80 -16.38
CA PHE A 57 9.56 -5.90 -15.34
C PHE A 57 9.14 -5.14 -14.10
N ALA A 58 9.37 -5.73 -12.93
CA ALA A 58 9.16 -5.11 -11.63
C ALA A 58 10.50 -4.77 -10.97
N TYR A 59 10.65 -3.52 -10.56
CA TYR A 59 11.78 -3.03 -9.77
C TYR A 59 11.28 -2.83 -8.34
N ILE A 60 11.91 -3.51 -7.39
CA ILE A 60 11.38 -3.68 -6.04
C ILE A 60 12.40 -3.19 -5.01
N HIS A 61 11.98 -2.30 -4.12
CA HIS A 61 12.79 -1.85 -2.99
C HIS A 61 13.09 -3.03 -2.04
N PRO A 62 14.27 -3.07 -1.35
CA PRO A 62 14.63 -4.16 -0.44
C PRO A 62 13.58 -4.47 0.65
N ASP A 63 12.90 -3.44 1.15
CA ASP A 63 11.88 -3.57 2.20
C ASP A 63 10.46 -3.85 1.65
N THR A 64 10.35 -4.19 0.36
CA THR A 64 9.08 -4.52 -0.29
C THR A 64 8.99 -6.00 -0.57
N ASN A 65 7.92 -6.63 -0.13
CA ASN A 65 7.64 -8.01 -0.48
C ASN A 65 6.99 -8.11 -1.87
N ILE A 66 7.47 -9.04 -2.68
CA ILE A 66 6.80 -9.45 -3.93
C ILE A 66 6.65 -10.97 -3.91
N SER A 67 5.46 -11.44 -4.24
CA SER A 67 5.14 -12.84 -4.44
C SER A 67 4.65 -13.07 -5.86
N LEU A 68 5.15 -14.13 -6.48
CA LEU A 68 4.80 -14.52 -7.85
C LEU A 68 4.36 -15.98 -7.87
N ILE A 69 3.41 -16.29 -8.74
CA ILE A 69 3.11 -17.65 -9.20
C ILE A 69 2.93 -17.63 -10.72
N GLU A 70 3.33 -18.71 -11.36
CA GLU A 70 3.15 -18.94 -12.78
C GLU A 70 2.11 -20.05 -13.00
N SER A 71 1.17 -19.81 -13.90
CA SER A 71 0.11 -20.75 -14.27
C SER A 71 -0.04 -20.77 -15.80
N GLY A 72 0.69 -21.65 -16.44
CA GLY A 72 0.81 -21.66 -17.92
C GLY A 72 1.48 -20.40 -18.44
N LYS A 73 0.76 -19.60 -19.23
CA LYS A 73 1.24 -18.31 -19.76
C LYS A 73 0.86 -17.11 -18.89
N VAL A 74 0.33 -17.35 -17.72
CA VAL A 74 -0.17 -16.31 -16.81
C VAL A 74 0.77 -16.19 -15.62
N THR A 75 1.27 -15.01 -15.34
CA THR A 75 2.01 -14.68 -14.12
C THR A 75 1.12 -13.84 -13.22
N HIS A 76 0.82 -14.35 -12.04
CA HIS A 76 0.16 -13.57 -10.99
C HIS A 76 1.23 -12.94 -10.09
N PHE A 77 1.00 -11.69 -9.69
CA PHE A 77 1.89 -11.00 -8.76
C PHE A 77 1.10 -10.35 -7.62
N LEU A 78 1.75 -10.26 -6.46
CA LEU A 78 1.29 -9.51 -5.31
C LEU A 78 2.48 -8.80 -4.67
N ILE A 79 2.41 -7.47 -4.60
CA ILE A 79 3.40 -6.60 -3.99
C ILE A 79 2.79 -6.03 -2.71
N GLY A 80 3.45 -6.26 -1.58
CA GLY A 80 2.94 -5.92 -0.26
C GLY A 80 2.43 -7.13 0.51
N HIS A 81 1.40 -6.96 1.32
CA HIS A 81 0.87 -8.00 2.20
C HIS A 81 -0.65 -8.07 2.13
N ALA A 82 -1.15 -9.28 1.87
CA ALA A 82 -2.58 -9.58 1.85
C ALA A 82 -2.94 -10.67 2.86
N TYR A 83 -4.19 -10.66 3.29
CA TYR A 83 -4.80 -11.62 4.21
C TYR A 83 -6.22 -11.90 3.74
N ASN A 84 -6.67 -13.15 3.87
CA ASN A 84 -8.07 -13.49 3.68
C ASN A 84 -8.69 -13.95 5.03
N PRO A 85 -9.45 -13.12 5.72
CA PRO A 85 -10.08 -13.46 7.01
C PRO A 85 -11.22 -14.47 6.89
N PHE A 86 -11.73 -14.74 5.68
CA PHE A 86 -12.79 -15.71 5.44
C PHE A 86 -12.24 -17.13 5.33
N SER A 87 -11.16 -17.30 4.55
CA SER A 87 -10.46 -18.58 4.41
C SER A 87 -9.33 -18.77 5.43
N MET A 88 -9.03 -17.77 6.26
CA MET A 88 -7.92 -17.77 7.23
C MET A 88 -6.54 -17.92 6.58
N GLU A 89 -6.37 -17.40 5.36
CA GLU A 89 -5.12 -17.44 4.62
C GLU A 89 -4.30 -16.14 4.80
N TYR A 90 -3.00 -16.28 4.99
CA TYR A 90 -2.07 -15.15 5.20
C TYR A 90 -0.78 -15.24 4.38
N GLN A 91 -0.63 -16.31 3.59
CA GLN A 91 0.53 -16.48 2.72
C GLN A 91 0.19 -16.02 1.32
N GLU A 92 0.88 -15.00 0.82
CA GLU A 92 0.62 -14.39 -0.47
C GLU A 92 0.60 -15.39 -1.62
N LYS A 93 1.49 -16.38 -1.60
CA LYS A 93 1.52 -17.42 -2.65
C LYS A 93 0.27 -18.29 -2.65
N GLU A 94 -0.28 -18.62 -1.48
CA GLU A 94 -1.52 -19.38 -1.39
C GLU A 94 -2.72 -18.55 -1.81
N ILE A 95 -2.75 -17.26 -1.43
CA ILE A 95 -3.75 -16.30 -1.91
C ILE A 95 -3.71 -16.22 -3.45
N LEU A 96 -2.53 -16.09 -4.05
CA LEU A 96 -2.38 -16.04 -5.51
C LEU A 96 -2.82 -17.35 -6.19
N LYS A 97 -2.54 -18.52 -5.60
CA LYS A 97 -3.04 -19.81 -6.12
C LYS A 97 -4.57 -19.89 -6.10
N ASN A 98 -5.19 -19.43 -5.01
CA ASN A 98 -6.63 -19.37 -4.92
C ASN A 98 -7.23 -18.40 -5.95
N LEU A 99 -6.62 -17.24 -6.15
CA LEU A 99 -7.02 -16.29 -7.21
C LEU A 99 -6.90 -16.91 -8.60
N ASP A 100 -5.84 -17.67 -8.90
CA ASP A 100 -5.69 -18.39 -10.16
C ASP A 100 -6.79 -19.44 -10.37
N LEU A 101 -7.12 -20.20 -9.32
CA LEU A 101 -8.23 -21.16 -9.36
C LEU A 101 -9.55 -20.44 -9.64
N LYS A 102 -9.82 -19.33 -8.95
CA LYS A 102 -11.04 -18.53 -9.14
C LYS A 102 -11.11 -17.89 -10.53
N LEU A 103 -9.98 -17.44 -11.06
CA LEU A 103 -9.93 -16.92 -12.43
C LEU A 103 -10.25 -18.00 -13.47
N LYS A 104 -9.81 -19.24 -13.24
CA LYS A 104 -10.16 -20.39 -14.11
C LYS A 104 -11.64 -20.76 -14.06
N GLU A 105 -12.30 -20.54 -12.93
CA GLU A 105 -13.76 -20.68 -12.85
C GLU A 105 -14.44 -19.61 -13.70
N ASN A 106 -14.26 -18.36 -13.38
CA ASN A 106 -14.70 -17.19 -14.17
C ASN A 106 -14.23 -15.88 -13.50
N LYS A 107 -14.38 -14.78 -14.21
CA LYS A 107 -13.93 -13.45 -13.74
C LYS A 107 -14.69 -12.94 -12.51
N ASN A 108 -15.97 -13.28 -12.35
CA ASN A 108 -16.74 -12.86 -11.17
C ASN A 108 -16.24 -13.58 -9.92
N ALA A 109 -15.96 -14.89 -10.00
CA ALA A 109 -15.37 -15.65 -8.90
C ALA A 109 -14.02 -15.09 -8.47
N TYR A 110 -13.18 -14.62 -9.41
CA TYR A 110 -11.94 -13.91 -9.12
C TYR A 110 -12.20 -12.64 -8.30
N TRP A 111 -13.12 -11.78 -8.76
CA TRP A 111 -13.45 -10.53 -8.07
C TRP A 111 -14.12 -10.75 -6.70
N ASP A 112 -14.97 -11.77 -6.58
CA ASP A 112 -15.58 -12.13 -5.31
C ASP A 112 -14.50 -12.53 -4.28
N TYR A 113 -13.55 -13.39 -4.66
CA TYR A 113 -12.43 -13.76 -3.78
C TYR A 113 -11.51 -12.57 -3.47
N GLN A 114 -11.22 -11.73 -4.47
CA GLN A 114 -10.40 -10.52 -4.27
C GLN A 114 -11.07 -9.55 -3.28
N SER A 115 -12.40 -9.41 -3.32
CA SER A 115 -13.14 -8.53 -2.42
C SER A 115 -13.12 -8.98 -0.95
N GLU A 116 -12.72 -10.23 -0.68
CA GLU A 116 -12.51 -10.75 0.68
C GLU A 116 -11.13 -10.38 1.25
N LEU A 117 -10.20 -9.92 0.41
CA LEU A 117 -8.83 -9.66 0.85
C LEU A 117 -8.72 -8.36 1.62
N THR A 118 -7.92 -8.41 2.67
CA THR A 118 -7.51 -7.26 3.48
C THR A 118 -5.99 -7.12 3.44
N GLY A 119 -5.48 -5.95 3.83
CA GLY A 119 -4.04 -5.70 3.86
C GLY A 119 -3.65 -4.44 3.11
N VAL A 120 -2.38 -4.32 2.75
CA VAL A 120 -1.82 -3.21 1.98
C VAL A 120 -1.03 -3.81 0.83
N PHE A 121 -1.58 -3.74 -0.38
CA PHE A 121 -1.01 -4.41 -1.54
C PHE A 121 -1.40 -3.77 -2.87
N CYS A 122 -0.56 -4.04 -3.88
CA CYS A 122 -0.90 -3.99 -5.29
C CYS A 122 -0.75 -5.39 -5.86
N MET A 123 -1.73 -5.90 -6.56
CA MET A 123 -1.68 -7.21 -7.17
C MET A 123 -2.21 -7.21 -8.59
N GLY A 124 -1.95 -8.28 -9.31
CA GLY A 124 -2.46 -8.38 -10.66
C GLY A 124 -1.96 -9.61 -11.41
N ILE A 125 -2.17 -9.55 -12.71
CA ILE A 125 -1.91 -10.64 -13.65
C ILE A 125 -1.21 -10.08 -14.87
N VAL A 126 -0.15 -10.77 -15.29
CA VAL A 126 0.49 -10.52 -16.60
C VAL A 126 0.20 -11.71 -17.51
N LYS A 127 -0.34 -11.43 -18.68
CA LYS A 127 -0.61 -12.44 -19.72
C LYS A 127 -0.38 -11.84 -21.10
N ASP A 128 0.51 -12.46 -21.88
CA ASP A 128 0.87 -12.00 -23.22
C ASP A 128 1.25 -10.48 -23.20
N ASP A 129 0.54 -9.64 -23.93
CA ASP A 129 0.77 -8.19 -24.07
C ASP A 129 0.01 -7.35 -23.01
N LYS A 130 -0.66 -7.98 -22.06
CA LYS A 130 -1.52 -7.31 -21.12
C LYS A 130 -1.05 -7.49 -19.67
N ILE A 131 -1.14 -6.40 -18.93
CA ILE A 131 -1.08 -6.41 -17.48
C ILE A 131 -2.41 -5.90 -16.91
N MET A 132 -2.98 -6.68 -16.02
CA MET A 132 -4.12 -6.32 -15.20
C MET A 132 -3.63 -6.06 -13.77
N PHE A 133 -4.09 -5.01 -13.12
CA PHE A 133 -3.70 -4.71 -11.75
C PHE A 133 -4.78 -3.96 -10.98
N GLU A 134 -4.69 -4.06 -9.65
CA GLU A 134 -5.60 -3.47 -8.69
C GLU A 134 -4.90 -3.26 -7.35
N THR A 135 -5.50 -2.47 -6.47
CA THR A 135 -4.97 -2.22 -5.11
C THR A 135 -5.89 -2.84 -4.05
N ASP A 136 -5.43 -2.79 -2.80
CA ASP A 136 -6.29 -3.09 -1.65
C ASP A 136 -7.57 -2.23 -1.64
N CYS A 137 -8.61 -2.72 -0.97
CA CYS A 137 -9.95 -2.14 -1.00
C CYS A 137 -10.05 -0.71 -0.47
N THR A 138 -9.06 -0.24 0.28
CA THR A 138 -8.99 1.11 0.84
C THR A 138 -8.02 2.02 0.09
N GLY A 139 -7.20 1.47 -0.81
CA GLY A 139 -6.15 2.20 -1.52
C GLY A 139 -5.03 2.69 -0.59
N MET A 140 -4.77 1.99 0.51
CA MET A 140 -3.64 2.28 1.41
C MET A 140 -2.31 2.05 0.73
N GLN A 141 -2.22 1.06 -0.17
CA GLN A 141 -1.13 0.99 -1.12
C GLN A 141 -1.36 2.04 -2.20
N LEU A 142 -0.68 3.18 -2.07
CA LEU A 142 -0.69 4.18 -3.13
C LEU A 142 -0.08 3.60 -4.40
N VAL A 143 -0.80 3.75 -5.51
CA VAL A 143 -0.33 3.34 -6.83
C VAL A 143 -0.68 4.43 -7.84
N PHE A 144 0.26 4.72 -8.72
CA PHE A 144 0.11 5.63 -9.85
C PHE A 144 0.44 4.88 -11.13
N TYR A 145 -0.23 5.22 -12.21
CA TYR A 145 0.03 4.64 -13.52
C TYR A 145 0.06 5.72 -14.60
N GLY A 146 0.75 5.43 -15.67
CA GLY A 146 0.82 6.31 -16.84
C GLY A 146 1.79 5.77 -17.88
N THR A 147 1.96 6.54 -18.93
CA THR A 147 2.87 6.24 -20.02
C THR A 147 3.73 7.46 -20.34
N ASN A 148 4.92 7.21 -20.88
CA ASN A 148 5.59 8.16 -21.74
C ASN A 148 5.50 7.66 -23.20
N GLU A 149 6.16 8.32 -24.13
CA GLU A 149 6.10 7.97 -25.58
C GLU A 149 6.44 6.50 -25.90
N ARG A 150 7.13 5.78 -25.02
CA ARG A 150 7.68 4.45 -25.28
C ARG A 150 7.30 3.38 -24.25
N ASN A 151 7.11 3.78 -22.99
CA ASN A 151 6.99 2.85 -21.89
C ASN A 151 5.79 3.13 -20.99
N MET A 152 5.27 2.05 -20.42
CA MET A 152 4.27 2.09 -19.37
C MET A 152 4.93 2.05 -17.99
N TYR A 153 4.31 2.70 -17.02
CA TYR A 153 4.75 2.75 -15.63
C TYR A 153 3.56 2.53 -14.68
N ILE A 154 3.74 1.64 -13.71
CA ILE A 154 2.87 1.45 -12.55
C ILE A 154 3.79 1.54 -11.33
N THR A 155 3.55 2.48 -10.43
CA THR A 155 4.48 2.76 -9.33
C THR A 155 3.80 3.14 -8.04
N SER A 156 4.42 2.85 -6.92
CA SER A 156 4.02 3.36 -5.60
C SER A 156 4.35 4.84 -5.38
N HIS A 157 5.31 5.39 -6.12
CA HIS A 157 5.83 6.75 -5.93
C HIS A 157 5.83 7.52 -7.25
N ALA A 158 4.85 8.41 -7.44
CA ALA A 158 4.77 9.24 -8.65
C ALA A 158 6.05 10.04 -8.93
N LYS A 159 6.72 10.55 -7.86
CA LYS A 159 7.98 11.29 -7.96
C LYS A 159 9.10 10.46 -8.57
N MET A 160 9.18 9.16 -8.26
CA MET A 160 10.20 8.28 -8.81
C MET A 160 10.11 8.19 -10.34
N VAL A 161 8.89 7.98 -10.86
CA VAL A 161 8.68 7.95 -12.32
C VAL A 161 8.88 9.33 -12.94
N ALA A 162 8.45 10.39 -12.26
CA ALA A 162 8.69 11.75 -12.74
C ALA A 162 10.18 12.06 -12.88
N ASP A 163 11.02 11.62 -11.94
CA ASP A 163 12.47 11.80 -12.00
C ASP A 163 13.10 10.98 -13.12
N ILE A 164 12.64 9.74 -13.33
CA ILE A 164 13.12 8.86 -14.41
C ILE A 164 12.76 9.42 -15.80
N CYS A 165 11.55 9.99 -15.95
CA CYS A 165 11.01 10.44 -17.22
C CYS A 165 11.16 11.95 -17.46
N GLY A 166 11.60 12.73 -16.49
CA GLY A 166 11.69 14.20 -16.59
C GLY A 166 10.32 14.89 -16.53
N PHE A 167 9.31 14.28 -15.89
CA PHE A 167 7.98 14.91 -15.76
C PHE A 167 8.00 16.08 -14.78
N ASN A 168 7.25 17.13 -15.09
CA ASN A 168 7.17 18.31 -14.28
C ASN A 168 5.76 18.55 -13.74
N GLN A 169 5.69 19.13 -12.56
CA GLN A 169 4.40 19.56 -11.99
C GLN A 169 3.82 20.72 -12.77
N THR A 170 2.52 20.66 -13.10
CA THR A 170 1.83 21.78 -13.71
C THR A 170 1.67 22.95 -12.74
N LYS A 171 1.52 24.16 -13.26
CA LYS A 171 1.22 25.35 -12.43
C LYS A 171 -0.05 25.19 -11.59
N TYR A 172 -1.04 24.44 -12.11
CA TYR A 172 -2.28 24.14 -11.39
C TYR A 172 -1.99 23.29 -10.13
N ILE A 173 -1.26 22.19 -10.29
CA ILE A 173 -0.89 21.29 -9.19
C ILE A 173 -0.03 22.03 -8.16
N GLN A 174 0.96 22.82 -8.59
CA GLN A 174 1.78 23.63 -7.69
C GLN A 174 0.92 24.59 -6.86
N LYS A 175 -0.08 25.22 -7.47
CA LYS A 175 -1.01 26.13 -6.80
C LYS A 175 -1.89 25.40 -5.78
N LEU A 176 -2.36 24.19 -6.13
CA LEU A 176 -3.17 23.34 -5.25
C LEU A 176 -2.38 22.88 -4.02
N ILE A 177 -1.18 22.33 -4.22
CA ILE A 177 -0.31 21.83 -3.14
C ILE A 177 0.14 22.96 -2.20
N ASN A 178 0.35 24.17 -2.73
CA ASN A 178 0.72 25.34 -1.93
C ASN A 178 -0.48 26.05 -1.28
N SER A 179 -1.71 25.60 -1.53
CA SER A 179 -2.90 26.19 -0.95
C SER A 179 -3.02 25.89 0.55
N LYS A 180 -3.68 26.83 1.28
CA LYS A 180 -4.02 26.61 2.70
C LYS A 180 -4.93 25.38 2.88
N PHE A 181 -5.83 25.14 1.92
CA PHE A 181 -6.72 23.98 1.93
C PHE A 181 -5.95 22.66 1.98
N TYR A 182 -4.99 22.47 1.07
CA TYR A 182 -4.15 21.27 1.03
C TYR A 182 -3.39 21.04 2.34
N ARG A 183 -2.83 22.11 2.92
CA ARG A 183 -2.10 22.03 4.19
C ARG A 183 -3.01 21.74 5.38
N TYR A 184 -4.23 22.28 5.38
CA TYR A 184 -5.18 22.13 6.48
C TYR A 184 -5.87 20.76 6.48
N TRP A 185 -6.26 20.25 5.31
CA TRP A 185 -7.06 19.02 5.17
C TRP A 185 -6.25 17.73 5.02
N GLY A 186 -4.92 17.78 5.17
CA GLY A 186 -4.12 16.59 5.35
C GLY A 186 -3.26 16.18 4.16
N THR A 187 -2.91 17.12 3.28
CA THR A 187 -1.92 16.88 2.21
C THR A 187 -2.28 15.77 1.21
N PHE A 188 -3.57 15.53 0.97
CA PHE A 188 -4.06 14.59 -0.03
C PHE A 188 -4.57 15.29 -1.28
N LEU A 189 -4.18 14.78 -2.44
CA LEU A 189 -4.81 15.16 -3.69
C LEU A 189 -6.11 14.36 -3.87
N PRO A 190 -7.22 15.00 -4.27
CA PRO A 190 -8.51 14.34 -4.38
C PRO A 190 -8.59 13.39 -5.58
N GLY A 191 -9.36 12.32 -5.44
CA GLY A 191 -9.69 11.40 -6.51
C GLY A 191 -8.47 10.72 -7.12
N ASP A 192 -8.39 10.77 -8.43
CA ASP A 192 -7.34 10.19 -9.26
C ASP A 192 -6.20 11.16 -9.60
N ILE A 193 -6.24 12.39 -9.04
CA ILE A 193 -5.23 13.41 -9.31
C ILE A 193 -3.88 12.99 -8.76
N SER A 194 -2.86 13.08 -9.62
CA SER A 194 -1.44 12.91 -9.32
C SER A 194 -0.72 14.26 -9.28
N PRO A 195 0.44 14.36 -8.62
CA PRO A 195 1.31 15.53 -8.74
C PRO A 195 1.80 15.81 -10.16
N TYR A 196 1.77 14.85 -11.06
CA TYR A 196 2.26 14.91 -12.44
C TYR A 196 1.14 14.58 -13.42
N GLN A 197 1.00 15.36 -14.47
CA GLN A 197 -0.10 15.24 -15.44
C GLN A 197 -0.07 13.91 -16.19
N GLU A 198 1.11 13.37 -16.41
CA GLU A 198 1.35 12.12 -17.14
C GLU A 198 1.01 10.87 -16.31
N LEU A 199 0.78 11.04 -15.00
CA LEU A 199 0.46 9.96 -14.08
C LEU A 199 -0.92 10.16 -13.49
N THR A 200 -1.65 9.08 -13.33
CA THR A 200 -2.97 9.04 -12.69
C THR A 200 -2.91 8.15 -11.44
N ARG A 201 -3.54 8.56 -10.36
CA ARG A 201 -3.66 7.74 -9.15
C ARG A 201 -4.69 6.64 -9.36
N VAL A 202 -4.33 5.41 -9.01
CA VAL A 202 -5.24 4.26 -9.00
C VAL A 202 -6.33 4.47 -7.94
N GLN A 203 -7.58 4.28 -8.36
CA GLN A 203 -8.72 4.27 -7.44
C GLN A 203 -8.96 2.84 -6.92
N PRO A 204 -9.21 2.64 -5.62
CA PRO A 204 -9.52 1.33 -5.08
C PRO A 204 -10.84 0.78 -5.67
N ASN A 205 -10.96 -0.53 -5.68
CA ASN A 205 -12.14 -1.24 -6.20
C ASN A 205 -12.35 -1.14 -7.71
N PHE A 206 -11.30 -0.77 -8.43
CA PHE A 206 -11.23 -0.82 -9.89
C PHE A 206 -10.12 -1.75 -10.32
N GLU A 207 -10.38 -2.52 -11.37
CA GLU A 207 -9.39 -3.25 -12.14
C GLU A 207 -8.91 -2.35 -13.27
N TYR A 208 -7.61 -2.27 -13.44
CA TYR A 208 -6.94 -1.54 -14.51
C TYR A 208 -6.25 -2.53 -15.42
N ILE A 209 -6.36 -2.34 -16.74
CA ILE A 209 -5.72 -3.17 -17.75
C ILE A 209 -4.92 -2.27 -18.67
N TYR A 210 -3.66 -2.57 -18.85
CA TYR A 210 -2.83 -1.97 -19.89
C TYR A 210 -2.58 -3.00 -20.99
N ASP A 211 -2.76 -2.57 -22.25
CA ASP A 211 -2.47 -3.37 -23.43
C ASP A 211 -1.35 -2.70 -24.22
N ILE A 212 -0.20 -3.38 -24.34
CA ILE A 212 0.96 -2.88 -25.10
C ILE A 212 0.59 -2.62 -26.57
N SER A 213 -0.25 -3.47 -27.15
CA SER A 213 -0.63 -3.36 -28.58
C SER A 213 -1.45 -2.10 -28.86
N GLN A 214 -2.21 -1.63 -27.89
CA GLN A 214 -3.06 -0.44 -27.98
C GLN A 214 -2.42 0.77 -27.31
N GLN A 215 -1.38 0.59 -26.50
CA GLN A 215 -0.74 1.62 -25.70
C GLN A 215 -1.72 2.41 -24.83
N SER A 216 -2.73 1.75 -24.31
CA SER A 216 -3.82 2.38 -23.55
C SER A 216 -4.16 1.62 -22.29
N PHE A 217 -4.65 2.39 -21.31
CA PHE A 217 -5.25 1.85 -20.10
C PHE A 217 -6.76 1.82 -20.23
N GLU A 218 -7.35 0.69 -19.82
CA GLU A 218 -8.77 0.55 -19.57
C GLU A 218 -8.98 0.27 -18.08
N PHE A 219 -10.13 0.67 -17.53
CA PHE A 219 -10.46 0.37 -16.15
C PHE A 219 -11.94 0.06 -15.97
N LYS A 220 -12.22 -0.83 -15.03
CA LYS A 220 -13.57 -1.26 -14.72
C LYS A 220 -13.74 -1.39 -13.21
N ARG A 221 -14.80 -0.77 -12.67
CA ARG A 221 -15.19 -0.96 -11.28
C ARG A 221 -15.75 -2.37 -11.10
N PHE A 222 -15.23 -3.11 -10.12
CA PHE A 222 -15.69 -4.46 -9.79
C PHE A 222 -16.41 -4.52 -8.43
N PHE A 223 -16.18 -3.58 -7.54
CA PHE A 223 -16.81 -3.53 -6.23
C PHE A 223 -17.35 -2.11 -5.91
N PRO A 224 -18.52 -1.98 -5.26
CA PRO A 224 -19.48 -3.06 -4.99
C PRO A 224 -20.14 -3.56 -6.29
N ASN A 225 -20.34 -4.88 -6.38
CA ASN A 225 -20.98 -5.53 -7.53
C ASN A 225 -22.51 -5.56 -7.43
N LYS A 226 -23.05 -5.19 -6.25
CA LYS A 226 -24.50 -5.15 -5.97
C LYS A 226 -24.85 -3.83 -5.31
N LYS A 227 -26.10 -3.36 -5.53
CA LYS A 227 -26.63 -2.27 -4.71
C LYS A 227 -26.82 -2.79 -3.28
N ILE A 228 -26.23 -2.06 -2.32
CA ILE A 228 -26.49 -2.28 -0.91
C ILE A 228 -27.87 -1.65 -0.64
N GLY A 229 -28.84 -2.45 -0.17
CA GLY A 229 -30.17 -1.97 0.21
C GLY A 229 -30.13 -1.17 1.52
N ILE A 230 -31.28 -0.61 1.91
CA ILE A 230 -31.46 -0.02 3.23
C ILE A 230 -31.52 -1.18 4.22
N VAL A 231 -30.63 -1.14 5.19
CA VAL A 231 -30.47 -2.17 6.22
C VAL A 231 -31.39 -1.79 7.40
N ASN A 232 -32.15 -2.75 7.95
CA ASN A 232 -32.91 -2.57 9.17
C ASN A 232 -32.02 -2.69 10.42
N GLU A 233 -32.52 -2.37 11.63
CA GLU A 233 -31.73 -2.38 12.87
C GLU A 233 -31.13 -3.77 13.20
N GLU A 234 -31.87 -4.85 12.96
CA GLU A 234 -31.39 -6.21 13.20
C GLU A 234 -30.21 -6.57 12.28
N GLU A 235 -30.28 -6.18 11.00
CA GLU A 235 -29.18 -6.36 10.04
C GLU A 235 -27.98 -5.50 10.40
N VAL A 236 -28.16 -4.30 11.00
CA VAL A 236 -27.07 -3.46 11.49
C VAL A 236 -26.29 -4.17 12.59
N GLU A 237 -26.97 -4.71 13.61
CA GLU A 237 -26.30 -5.43 14.71
C GLU A 237 -25.51 -6.64 14.18
N LYS A 238 -26.13 -7.45 13.31
CA LYS A 238 -25.44 -8.57 12.67
C LYS A 238 -24.21 -8.14 11.87
N THR A 239 -24.32 -7.02 11.14
CA THR A 239 -23.19 -6.47 10.37
C THR A 239 -22.05 -6.04 11.29
N PHE A 240 -22.34 -5.42 12.46
CA PHE A 240 -21.30 -5.07 13.43
C PHE A 240 -20.62 -6.31 14.02
N GLU A 241 -21.37 -7.38 14.29
CA GLU A 241 -20.77 -8.65 14.73
C GLU A 241 -19.85 -9.24 13.67
N GLU A 242 -20.28 -9.26 12.39
CA GLU A 242 -19.47 -9.74 11.27
C GLU A 242 -18.20 -8.92 11.10
N ILE A 243 -18.27 -7.58 11.15
CA ILE A 243 -17.10 -6.69 11.08
C ILE A 243 -16.15 -6.98 12.26
N SER A 244 -16.68 -7.13 13.47
CA SER A 244 -15.88 -7.45 14.65
C SER A 244 -15.14 -8.78 14.50
N GLU A 245 -15.79 -9.80 13.96
CA GLU A 245 -15.15 -11.10 13.70
C GLU A 245 -14.09 -11.02 12.61
N ILE A 246 -14.31 -10.26 11.53
CA ILE A 246 -13.31 -10.01 10.48
C ILE A 246 -12.09 -9.31 11.08
N MET A 247 -12.27 -8.29 11.92
CA MET A 247 -11.16 -7.58 12.59
C MET A 247 -10.35 -8.53 13.49
N LYS A 248 -11.01 -9.36 14.31
CA LYS A 248 -10.34 -10.36 15.16
C LYS A 248 -9.53 -11.36 14.31
N LYS A 249 -10.12 -11.89 13.25
CA LYS A 249 -9.46 -12.82 12.34
C LYS A 249 -8.24 -12.20 11.67
N ASN A 250 -8.33 -10.94 11.22
CA ASN A 250 -7.20 -10.21 10.65
C ASN A 250 -6.03 -10.09 11.64
N LEU A 251 -6.30 -9.73 12.89
CA LEU A 251 -5.26 -9.62 13.92
C LEU A 251 -4.65 -10.99 14.25
N CYS A 252 -5.45 -12.06 14.24
CA CYS A 252 -4.94 -13.43 14.35
C CYS A 252 -4.01 -13.79 13.18
N LEU A 253 -4.37 -13.44 11.94
CA LEU A 253 -3.55 -13.70 10.76
C LEU A 253 -2.25 -12.90 10.78
N ILE A 254 -2.32 -11.61 11.16
CA ILE A 254 -1.15 -10.74 11.32
C ILE A 254 -0.20 -11.32 12.37
N SER A 255 -0.71 -11.73 13.54
CA SER A 255 0.12 -12.31 14.60
C SER A 255 0.77 -13.64 14.21
N LYS A 256 0.11 -14.44 13.38
CA LYS A 256 0.67 -15.70 12.82
C LYS A 256 1.75 -15.40 11.79
N LYS A 257 1.55 -14.42 10.92
CA LYS A 257 2.50 -14.05 9.88
C LYS A 257 3.76 -13.39 10.43
N TRP A 258 3.62 -12.60 11.48
CA TRP A 258 4.67 -11.78 12.06
C TRP A 258 4.88 -12.10 13.55
N PRO A 259 5.26 -13.34 13.89
CA PRO A 259 5.47 -13.72 15.28
C PRO A 259 6.53 -12.79 15.92
N ASP A 260 6.22 -12.26 17.10
CA ASP A 260 7.05 -11.33 17.89
C ASP A 260 7.40 -9.98 17.23
N LYS A 261 6.89 -9.72 16.02
CA LYS A 261 7.17 -8.49 15.25
C LYS A 261 5.96 -7.59 15.08
N ALA A 262 4.75 -8.12 15.28
CA ALA A 262 3.53 -7.35 15.15
C ALA A 262 3.31 -6.45 16.38
N ALA A 263 2.90 -5.21 16.14
CA ALA A 263 2.64 -4.25 17.19
C ALA A 263 1.40 -3.40 16.87
N ILE A 264 0.71 -2.93 17.91
CA ILE A 264 -0.42 -2.01 17.81
C ILE A 264 0.00 -0.67 18.41
N SER A 265 -0.16 0.40 17.63
CA SER A 265 -0.11 1.76 18.16
C SER A 265 -1.41 2.06 18.88
N VAL A 266 -1.36 2.30 20.18
CA VAL A 266 -2.52 2.60 21.03
C VAL A 266 -2.56 4.08 21.35
N THR A 267 -3.76 4.67 21.27
CA THR A 267 -4.03 6.06 21.65
C THR A 267 -5.28 6.11 22.51
N GLY A 268 -5.63 7.27 23.03
CA GLY A 268 -6.93 7.50 23.68
C GLY A 268 -8.13 7.53 22.72
N GLY A 269 -7.88 7.44 21.40
CA GLY A 269 -8.90 7.52 20.36
C GLY A 269 -9.74 6.23 20.22
N ARG A 270 -10.91 6.38 19.59
CA ARG A 270 -11.86 5.26 19.40
C ARG A 270 -11.32 4.18 18.46
N ASP A 271 -10.65 4.56 17.37
CA ASP A 271 -10.20 3.62 16.34
C ASP A 271 -9.10 2.68 16.87
N SER A 272 -8.10 3.23 17.56
CA SER A 272 -7.06 2.42 18.19
C SER A 272 -7.60 1.54 19.31
N THR A 273 -8.61 2.03 20.06
CA THR A 273 -9.27 1.24 21.11
C THR A 273 -10.11 0.11 20.52
N ALA A 274 -10.79 0.32 19.40
CA ALA A 274 -11.52 -0.74 18.67
C ALA A 274 -10.56 -1.81 18.14
N THR A 275 -9.41 -1.38 17.56
CA THR A 275 -8.36 -2.29 17.13
C THR A 275 -7.80 -3.10 18.30
N LEU A 276 -7.51 -2.44 19.43
CA LEU A 276 -7.05 -3.11 20.64
C LEU A 276 -8.07 -4.13 21.16
N ALA A 277 -9.35 -3.77 21.22
CA ALA A 277 -10.42 -4.68 21.66
C ALA A 277 -10.52 -5.91 20.75
N SER A 278 -10.39 -5.74 19.44
CA SER A 278 -10.37 -6.82 18.45
C SER A 278 -9.14 -7.73 18.56
N ALA A 279 -8.05 -7.24 19.16
CA ALA A 279 -6.82 -8.01 19.39
C ALA A 279 -6.91 -8.97 20.60
N LYS A 280 -8.00 -8.96 21.38
CA LYS A 280 -8.14 -9.78 22.59
C LYS A 280 -7.73 -11.26 22.42
N PRO A 281 -8.04 -11.95 21.33
CA PRO A 281 -7.64 -13.35 21.15
C PRO A 281 -6.12 -13.57 21.02
N VAL A 282 -5.35 -12.50 20.80
CA VAL A 282 -3.89 -12.56 20.50
C VAL A 282 -3.08 -11.52 21.28
N TYR A 283 -3.59 -11.07 22.43
CA TYR A 283 -2.92 -10.09 23.26
C TYR A 283 -1.48 -10.46 23.64
N ASP A 284 -1.25 -11.73 23.89
CA ASP A 284 0.06 -12.29 24.24
C ASP A 284 1.07 -12.32 23.07
N LYS A 285 0.60 -12.13 21.83
CA LYS A 285 1.41 -12.20 20.60
C LYS A 285 1.75 -10.86 20.00
N LEU A 286 1.27 -9.77 20.60
CA LEU A 286 1.41 -8.43 20.07
C LEU A 286 2.16 -7.52 21.05
N LYS A 287 2.79 -6.48 20.50
CA LYS A 287 3.42 -5.40 21.27
C LYS A 287 2.55 -4.16 21.21
N TYR A 288 2.57 -3.35 22.28
CA TYR A 288 1.73 -2.15 22.40
C TYR A 288 2.59 -0.94 22.66
N PHE A 289 2.37 0.13 21.90
CA PHE A 289 3.18 1.33 22.02
C PHE A 289 2.39 2.60 21.69
N SER A 290 2.95 3.74 22.11
CA SER A 290 2.53 5.09 21.72
C SER A 290 3.75 5.96 21.46
N TYR A 291 3.54 7.05 20.73
CA TYR A 291 4.53 8.11 20.55
C TYR A 291 4.13 9.36 21.33
N GLN A 292 5.12 10.09 21.81
CA GLN A 292 4.98 11.45 22.35
C GLN A 292 6.16 12.31 21.93
N SER A 293 5.98 13.64 21.88
CA SER A 293 7.11 14.57 21.69
C SER A 293 7.83 14.83 23.01
N GLN A 294 9.09 15.26 22.95
CA GLN A 294 9.83 15.66 24.16
C GLN A 294 9.24 16.90 24.85
N GLU A 295 8.57 17.77 24.10
CA GLU A 295 8.09 19.07 24.56
C GLU A 295 6.75 18.99 25.32
N SER A 296 5.99 17.91 25.15
CA SER A 296 4.71 17.73 25.79
C SER A 296 4.39 16.27 26.06
N GLU A 297 4.01 15.96 27.31
CA GLU A 297 3.39 14.66 27.60
C GLU A 297 2.08 14.53 26.84
N SER A 298 2.00 13.58 25.93
CA SER A 298 0.78 13.31 25.16
C SER A 298 -0.32 12.79 26.06
N VAL A 299 -1.46 13.49 26.07
CA VAL A 299 -2.71 13.01 26.73
C VAL A 299 -3.10 11.65 26.19
N ASP A 300 -2.92 11.44 24.88
CA ASP A 300 -3.18 10.17 24.20
C ASP A 300 -2.29 9.03 24.69
N ALA A 301 -1.00 9.27 24.85
CA ALA A 301 -0.06 8.26 25.35
C ALA A 301 -0.35 7.87 26.80
N LYS A 302 -0.75 8.84 27.65
CA LYS A 302 -1.19 8.58 29.03
C LYS A 302 -2.48 7.78 29.09
N ALA A 303 -3.45 8.11 28.23
CA ALA A 303 -4.72 7.37 28.15
C ALA A 303 -4.47 5.93 27.68
N ALA A 304 -3.66 5.75 26.63
CA ALA A 304 -3.25 4.44 26.14
C ALA A 304 -2.55 3.60 27.20
N HIS A 305 -1.64 4.20 27.97
CA HIS A 305 -0.95 3.51 29.06
C HIS A 305 -1.92 2.98 30.11
N LYS A 306 -2.87 3.83 30.57
CA LYS A 306 -3.91 3.43 31.53
C LYS A 306 -4.83 2.32 31.00
N ILE A 307 -5.17 2.35 29.71
CA ILE A 307 -5.99 1.31 29.09
C ILE A 307 -5.22 -0.02 29.08
N CYS A 308 -3.96 -0.01 28.62
CA CYS A 308 -3.13 -1.20 28.59
C CYS A 308 -2.87 -1.77 29.99
N GLU A 309 -2.60 -0.92 30.99
CA GLU A 309 -2.43 -1.31 32.39
C GLU A 309 -3.67 -2.05 32.93
N LYS A 310 -4.88 -1.51 32.68
CA LYS A 310 -6.13 -2.16 33.08
C LYS A 310 -6.37 -3.50 32.42
N LEU A 311 -5.80 -3.71 31.24
CA LEU A 311 -5.89 -4.97 30.49
C LEU A 311 -4.73 -5.94 30.79
N GLY A 312 -3.79 -5.55 31.67
CA GLY A 312 -2.58 -6.33 31.99
C GLY A 312 -1.56 -6.42 30.84
N LEU A 313 -1.57 -5.43 29.94
CA LEU A 313 -0.71 -5.40 28.75
C LEU A 313 0.52 -4.52 28.99
N THR A 314 1.69 -5.00 28.56
CA THR A 314 2.93 -4.19 28.58
C THR A 314 2.88 -3.14 27.49
N HIS A 315 2.88 -1.86 27.86
CA HIS A 315 2.81 -0.74 26.94
C HIS A 315 4.10 0.11 27.01
N LYS A 316 4.66 0.42 25.83
CA LYS A 316 5.88 1.24 25.72
C LYS A 316 5.55 2.59 25.08
N ILE A 317 6.00 3.66 25.74
CA ILE A 317 5.92 5.03 25.20
C ILE A 317 7.29 5.37 24.60
N TYR A 318 7.31 5.75 23.32
CA TYR A 318 8.47 6.25 22.62
C TYR A 318 8.42 7.77 22.58
N THR A 319 9.46 8.41 23.08
CA THR A 319 9.61 9.87 22.99
C THR A 319 10.41 10.21 21.75
N ILE A 320 9.83 11.03 20.88
CA ILE A 320 10.47 11.49 19.65
C ILE A 320 11.00 12.90 19.89
N SER A 321 12.28 13.10 19.64
CA SER A 321 12.93 14.42 19.69
C SER A 321 12.89 15.09 18.32
N SER A 322 12.68 16.42 18.32
CA SER A 322 12.87 17.23 17.11
C SER A 322 14.33 17.29 16.65
N ASP A 323 15.26 17.02 17.59
CA ASP A 323 16.70 17.05 17.36
C ASP A 323 17.28 15.66 17.02
N ASP A 324 16.41 14.66 16.83
CA ASP A 324 16.84 13.33 16.43
C ASP A 324 17.33 13.35 14.99
N ASN A 325 18.66 13.26 14.83
CA ASN A 325 19.33 13.28 13.52
C ASN A 325 19.35 11.92 12.81
N ASP A 326 18.72 10.91 13.39
CA ASP A 326 18.59 9.58 12.78
C ASP A 326 17.40 9.48 11.79
N PHE A 327 16.66 10.60 11.61
CA PHE A 327 15.57 10.76 10.65
C PHE A 327 15.85 11.85 9.62
#